data_ac576b7414b9e2d73a4e1a085d79baf3
#
_entry.id   ac576b7414b9e2d73a4e1a085d79baf3
#
_cell.length_a   1.000
_cell.length_b   1.000
_cell.length_c   1.000
_cell.angle_alpha   90.00
_cell.angle_beta   90.00
_cell.angle_gamma   90.00
#
_symmetry.space_group_name_H-M   'P 1'
#
loop_
_entity.id
_entity.type
_entity.pdbx_description
1 polymer ?
#
loop_
_entity_poly.entity_id
_entity_poly.type
_entity_poly.pdbx_seq_one_letter_code
_entity_poly.pdbx_strand_id
1 'polypeptide(L)'
;MANEPLQLNLGSLRSAMALTLHTHHASRIWHGRTPAEGRPGIIGLNGFISIMNKLKRGAEQDDPYSDWWMLRIEEKIADTKTRLQTLREQVDQALADVPPALSLGENLNVQPVKLPLFVNSQLGFMAVYLLADYDDLARRLILAHHTALIDRSTLERWLNDGAHALRSLFSLAQQYRYSG
;
A
#
# COMPACT_ATOMS: atom_id res chain seq x y z
N MET A 1 -1.94 34.68 43.12
CA MET A 1 -1.25 33.65 42.43
C MET A 1 -2.10 33.15 41.29
N ALA A 2 -1.72 33.57 40.18
CA ALA A 2 -2.44 33.09 39.02
C ALA A 2 -2.27 31.60 38.97
N ASN A 3 -3.29 30.93 39.30
CA ASN A 3 -3.43 29.61 38.77
C ASN A 3 -3.36 29.75 37.28
N GLU A 4 -2.15 29.75 36.79
CA GLU A 4 -2.06 29.46 35.40
C GLU A 4 -2.89 28.23 35.20
N PRO A 5 -3.96 28.32 34.41
CA PRO A 5 -4.61 27.12 33.99
C PRO A 5 -3.46 26.25 33.52
N LEU A 6 -3.28 25.15 34.13
CA LEU A 6 -2.53 24.10 33.54
C LEU A 6 -2.87 24.12 32.09
N GLN A 7 -2.17 24.97 31.37
CA GLN A 7 -2.25 24.86 29.96
C GLN A 7 -1.62 23.55 29.63
N LEU A 8 -2.49 22.65 29.62
CA LEU A 8 -2.23 21.41 29.00
C LEU A 8 -1.98 21.69 27.53
N ASN A 9 -0.84 22.31 27.24
CA ASN A 9 -0.33 22.36 25.91
C ASN A 9 0.08 20.95 25.49
N LEU A 10 -0.90 20.08 25.53
CA LEU A 10 -0.71 18.77 24.99
C LEU A 10 -0.59 18.93 23.48
N GLY A 11 0.58 18.65 22.94
CA GLY A 11 0.76 18.53 21.51
C GLY A 11 -0.01 17.35 20.96
N SER A 12 -0.05 17.21 19.66
CA SER A 12 -0.64 16.08 19.00
C SER A 12 0.06 14.79 19.41
N LEU A 13 -0.70 13.73 19.55
CA LEU A 13 -0.11 12.41 19.72
C LEU A 13 0.64 12.03 18.44
N ARG A 14 1.88 11.65 18.60
CA ARG A 14 2.72 11.20 17.48
C ARG A 14 3.38 9.89 17.86
N SER A 15 3.20 8.91 17.01
CA SER A 15 3.93 7.66 17.08
C SER A 15 4.91 7.61 15.92
N ALA A 16 6.15 7.26 16.23
CA ALA A 16 7.10 6.93 15.18
C ALA A 16 6.64 5.64 14.52
N MET A 17 6.31 5.70 13.24
CA MET A 17 5.85 4.55 12.47
C MET A 17 6.75 4.31 11.29
N ALA A 18 6.99 3.06 10.99
CA ALA A 18 7.75 2.67 9.80
C ALA A 18 7.10 1.45 9.15
N LEU A 19 7.12 1.44 7.83
CA LEU A 19 6.71 0.30 7.03
C LEU A 19 7.94 -0.49 6.63
N THR A 20 7.96 -1.78 6.94
CA THR A 20 9.04 -2.68 6.56
C THR A 20 8.64 -3.45 5.31
N LEU A 21 9.43 -3.36 4.25
CA LEU A 21 9.19 -4.07 3.00
C LEU A 21 10.36 -5.01 2.71
N HIS A 22 10.03 -6.21 2.26
CA HIS A 22 11.01 -7.27 2.00
C HIS A 22 11.28 -7.49 0.51
N THR A 23 10.49 -6.89 -0.38
CA THR A 23 10.61 -7.13 -1.82
C THR A 23 10.86 -5.84 -2.59
N HIS A 24 11.63 -5.95 -3.68
CA HIS A 24 11.80 -4.84 -4.62
C HIS A 24 10.47 -4.45 -5.27
N HIS A 25 9.59 -5.40 -5.48
CA HIS A 25 8.28 -5.17 -6.09
C HIS A 25 7.45 -4.20 -5.27
N ALA A 26 7.37 -4.41 -3.95
CA ALA A 26 6.67 -3.50 -3.06
C ALA A 26 7.39 -2.16 -2.91
N SER A 27 8.71 -2.17 -2.84
CA SER A 27 9.50 -0.93 -2.75
C SER A 27 9.26 -0.02 -3.96
N ARG A 28 9.18 -0.58 -5.15
CA ARG A 28 8.86 0.20 -6.37
C ARG A 28 7.50 0.85 -6.30
N ILE A 29 6.53 0.17 -5.70
CA ILE A 29 5.17 0.71 -5.55
C ILE A 29 5.15 1.84 -4.51
N TRP A 30 5.99 1.75 -3.49
CA TRP A 30 6.16 2.86 -2.55
C TRP A 30 6.68 4.12 -3.23
N HIS A 31 7.72 4.00 -4.02
CA HIS A 31 8.37 5.15 -4.68
C HIS A 31 7.60 5.66 -5.89
N GLY A 32 6.91 4.78 -6.59
CA GLY A 32 6.27 5.12 -7.86
C GLY A 32 7.27 5.15 -9.00
N ARG A 33 6.81 5.67 -10.14
CA ARG A 33 7.60 5.76 -11.37
C ARG A 33 7.68 7.20 -11.83
N THR A 34 8.90 7.71 -12.02
CA THR A 34 9.10 9.03 -12.59
C THR A 34 8.70 9.06 -14.07
N PRO A 35 8.21 10.22 -14.57
CA PRO A 35 7.94 10.36 -16.00
C PRO A 35 9.20 10.09 -16.81
N ALA A 36 9.08 9.29 -17.85
CA ALA A 36 10.13 9.02 -18.81
C ALA A 36 9.57 9.24 -20.21
N GLU A 37 10.45 9.34 -21.20
CA GLU A 37 10.06 9.53 -22.59
C GLU A 37 9.08 8.45 -23.03
N GLY A 38 7.87 8.86 -23.44
CA GLY A 38 6.81 7.97 -23.86
C GLY A 38 6.03 7.28 -22.75
N ARG A 39 6.33 7.56 -21.46
CA ARG A 39 5.62 6.96 -20.33
C ARG A 39 5.25 8.02 -19.30
N PRO A 40 3.97 8.14 -18.93
CA PRO A 40 3.58 9.02 -17.84
C PRO A 40 4.13 8.50 -16.52
N GLY A 41 4.40 9.41 -15.59
CA GLY A 41 4.75 9.04 -14.23
C GLY A 41 3.55 8.47 -13.49
N ILE A 42 3.81 7.55 -12.58
CA ILE A 42 2.80 7.01 -11.67
C ILE A 42 3.29 7.28 -10.25
N ILE A 43 2.45 7.93 -9.45
CA ILE A 43 2.80 8.15 -8.04
C ILE A 43 2.88 6.81 -7.32
N GLY A 44 3.74 6.74 -6.33
CA GLY A 44 3.77 5.61 -5.42
C GLY A 44 2.85 5.85 -4.23
N LEU A 45 2.90 4.92 -3.28
CA LEU A 45 2.14 5.05 -2.04
C LEU A 45 2.48 6.35 -1.32
N ASN A 46 3.73 6.77 -1.34
CA ASN A 46 4.16 8.02 -0.70
C ASN A 46 3.38 9.23 -1.24
N GLY A 47 3.26 9.33 -2.56
CA GLY A 47 2.45 10.38 -3.20
C GLY A 47 0.96 10.25 -2.91
N PHE A 48 0.45 9.02 -2.89
CA PHE A 48 -0.94 8.74 -2.53
C PHE A 48 -1.25 9.23 -1.11
N ILE A 49 -0.38 8.96 -0.15
CA ILE A 49 -0.53 9.43 1.24
C ILE A 49 -0.64 10.96 1.28
N SER A 50 0.21 11.66 0.53
CA SER A 50 0.17 13.12 0.46
C SER A 50 -1.17 13.63 -0.07
N ILE A 51 -1.72 12.97 -1.09
CA ILE A 51 -3.03 13.32 -1.65
C ILE A 51 -4.14 13.05 -0.62
N MET A 52 -4.08 11.93 0.08
CA MET A 52 -5.07 11.60 1.10
C MET A 52 -5.05 12.56 2.26
N ASN A 53 -3.89 13.05 2.65
CA ASN A 53 -3.77 14.08 3.67
C ASN A 53 -4.44 15.39 3.24
N LYS A 54 -4.31 15.76 1.98
CA LYS A 54 -4.99 16.93 1.41
C LYS A 54 -6.50 16.73 1.31
N LEU A 55 -6.91 15.53 0.89
CA LEU A 55 -8.32 15.16 0.77
C LEU A 55 -9.02 15.23 2.13
N LYS A 56 -8.36 14.75 3.17
CA LYS A 56 -8.87 14.83 4.53
C LYS A 56 -9.11 16.28 4.95
N ARG A 57 -8.17 17.19 4.65
CA ARG A 57 -8.33 18.61 4.97
C ARG A 57 -9.50 19.23 4.24
N GLY A 58 -9.70 18.89 2.97
CA GLY A 58 -10.85 19.35 2.20
C GLY A 58 -12.16 18.87 2.79
N ALA A 59 -12.24 17.61 3.19
CA ALA A 59 -13.44 17.05 3.80
C ALA A 59 -13.75 17.69 5.15
N GLU A 60 -12.75 18.03 5.95
CA GLU A 60 -12.91 18.75 7.22
C GLU A 60 -13.45 20.17 7.03
N GLN A 61 -13.30 20.74 5.84
CA GLN A 61 -13.82 22.07 5.48
C GLN A 61 -15.20 21.98 4.80
N ASP A 62 -15.88 20.86 4.92
CA ASP A 62 -17.21 20.62 4.33
C ASP A 62 -17.23 20.81 2.81
N ASP A 63 -16.16 20.46 2.14
CA ASP A 63 -16.09 20.50 0.68
C ASP A 63 -16.77 19.27 0.08
N PRO A 64 -17.94 19.40 -0.58
CA PRO A 64 -18.64 18.26 -1.15
C PRO A 64 -17.84 17.55 -2.26
N TYR A 65 -16.95 18.25 -2.93
CA TYR A 65 -16.05 17.66 -3.92
C TYR A 65 -15.07 16.67 -3.26
N SER A 66 -14.51 17.04 -2.10
CA SER A 66 -13.63 16.18 -1.33
C SER A 66 -14.37 14.96 -0.79
N ASP A 67 -15.62 15.13 -0.30
CA ASP A 67 -16.44 14.03 0.18
C ASP A 67 -16.73 13.02 -0.92
N TRP A 68 -17.03 13.50 -2.11
CA TRP A 68 -17.28 12.64 -3.27
C TRP A 68 -16.04 11.80 -3.62
N TRP A 69 -14.85 12.43 -3.59
CA TRP A 69 -13.59 11.74 -3.84
C TRP A 69 -13.26 10.71 -2.77
N MET A 70 -13.55 11.02 -1.50
CA MET A 70 -13.35 10.06 -0.41
C MET A 70 -14.13 8.77 -0.66
N LEU A 71 -15.38 8.88 -1.06
CA LEU A 71 -16.22 7.71 -1.37
C LEU A 71 -15.65 6.90 -2.53
N ARG A 72 -15.21 7.57 -3.58
CA ARG A 72 -14.62 6.89 -4.74
C ARG A 72 -13.32 6.17 -4.37
N ILE A 73 -12.48 6.81 -3.58
CA ILE A 73 -11.23 6.21 -3.13
C ILE A 73 -11.51 4.99 -2.23
N GLU A 74 -12.47 5.11 -1.32
CA GLU A 74 -12.87 3.99 -0.46
C GLU A 74 -13.33 2.78 -1.27
N GLU A 75 -14.15 2.99 -2.28
CA GLU A 75 -14.60 1.93 -3.19
C GLU A 75 -13.43 1.28 -3.90
N LYS A 76 -12.48 2.09 -4.39
CA LYS A 76 -11.30 1.59 -5.10
C LYS A 76 -10.37 0.83 -4.16
N ILE A 77 -10.24 1.26 -2.92
CA ILE A 77 -9.47 0.55 -1.89
C ILE A 77 -10.09 -0.83 -1.65
N ALA A 78 -11.41 -0.90 -1.52
CA ALA A 78 -12.12 -2.17 -1.32
C ALA A 78 -11.89 -3.12 -2.51
N ASP A 79 -11.98 -2.62 -3.74
CA ASP A 79 -11.73 -3.41 -4.94
C ASP A 79 -10.28 -3.92 -4.98
N THR A 80 -9.33 -3.07 -4.64
CA THR A 80 -7.90 -3.43 -4.59
C THR A 80 -7.66 -4.52 -3.56
N LYS A 81 -8.27 -4.38 -2.38
CA LYS A 81 -8.16 -5.38 -1.31
C LYS A 81 -8.69 -6.74 -1.77
N THR A 82 -9.85 -6.76 -2.41
CA THR A 82 -10.45 -7.97 -2.95
C THR A 82 -9.52 -8.63 -3.97
N ARG A 83 -8.92 -7.84 -4.84
CA ARG A 83 -7.98 -8.36 -5.85
C ARG A 83 -6.75 -9.00 -5.21
N LEU A 84 -6.16 -8.34 -4.23
CA LEU A 84 -5.00 -8.87 -3.52
C LEU A 84 -5.36 -10.15 -2.74
N GLN A 85 -6.53 -10.21 -2.14
CA GLN A 85 -7.01 -11.40 -1.44
C GLN A 85 -7.20 -12.58 -2.40
N THR A 86 -7.74 -12.34 -3.58
CA THR A 86 -7.91 -13.37 -4.61
C THR A 86 -6.54 -13.95 -5.03
N LEU A 87 -5.56 -13.07 -5.26
CA LEU A 87 -4.21 -13.50 -5.60
C LEU A 87 -3.55 -14.27 -4.46
N ARG A 88 -3.79 -13.84 -3.21
CA ARG A 88 -3.29 -14.53 -2.02
C ARG A 88 -3.84 -15.94 -1.91
N GLU A 89 -5.14 -16.11 -2.15
CA GLU A 89 -5.77 -17.42 -2.15
C GLU A 89 -5.18 -18.33 -3.22
N GLN A 90 -4.91 -17.80 -4.41
CA GLN A 90 -4.30 -18.55 -5.50
C GLN A 90 -2.89 -19.04 -5.14
N VAL A 91 -2.05 -18.18 -4.56
CA VAL A 91 -0.70 -18.60 -4.18
C VAL A 91 -0.73 -19.55 -2.99
N ASP A 92 -1.65 -19.37 -2.05
CA ASP A 92 -1.78 -20.26 -0.90
C ASP A 92 -2.22 -21.66 -1.34
N GLN A 93 -3.07 -21.77 -2.36
CA GLN A 93 -3.43 -23.06 -2.96
C GLN A 93 -2.21 -23.73 -3.60
N ALA A 94 -1.37 -22.97 -4.30
CA ALA A 94 -0.14 -23.51 -4.86
C ALA A 94 0.82 -23.98 -3.76
N LEU A 95 0.98 -23.21 -2.69
CA LEU A 95 1.84 -23.57 -1.56
C LEU A 95 1.32 -24.78 -0.79
N ALA A 96 0.02 -25.06 -0.83
CA ALA A 96 -0.58 -26.24 -0.19
C ALA A 96 -0.15 -27.55 -0.86
N ASP A 97 0.38 -27.50 -2.07
CA ASP A 97 0.87 -28.68 -2.80
C ASP A 97 2.28 -29.12 -2.36
N VAL A 98 2.86 -28.43 -1.38
CA VAL A 98 4.16 -28.81 -0.81
C VAL A 98 4.07 -30.18 -0.15
N PRO A 99 4.97 -31.14 -0.49
CA PRO A 99 4.98 -32.46 0.17
C PRO A 99 5.16 -32.30 1.69
N PRO A 100 4.52 -33.19 2.49
CA PRO A 100 4.64 -33.10 3.97
C PRO A 100 6.08 -33.21 4.49
N ALA A 101 6.98 -33.81 3.72
CA ALA A 101 8.39 -33.90 4.09
C ALA A 101 9.13 -32.58 4.03
N LEU A 102 8.59 -31.57 3.33
CA LEU A 102 9.22 -30.27 3.16
C LEU A 102 8.50 -29.24 4.04
N SER A 103 9.25 -28.58 4.92
CA SER A 103 8.75 -27.50 5.74
C SER A 103 9.22 -26.16 5.16
N LEU A 104 8.28 -25.27 4.91
CA LEU A 104 8.58 -23.92 4.41
C LEU A 104 8.42 -22.91 5.54
N GLY A 105 9.49 -22.16 5.83
CA GLY A 105 9.45 -21.04 6.74
C GLY A 105 9.06 -19.75 6.01
N GLU A 106 9.01 -18.66 6.75
CA GLU A 106 8.78 -17.35 6.16
C GLU A 106 9.94 -16.92 5.27
N ASN A 107 9.63 -16.36 4.11
CA ASN A 107 10.60 -15.85 3.16
C ASN A 107 10.83 -14.36 3.42
N LEU A 108 11.77 -14.04 4.32
CA LEU A 108 12.07 -12.67 4.73
C LEU A 108 13.40 -12.22 4.13
N ASN A 109 13.49 -10.94 3.82
CA ASN A 109 14.75 -10.34 3.39
C ASN A 109 15.67 -10.14 4.60
N VAL A 110 16.96 -10.45 4.45
CA VAL A 110 17.96 -10.25 5.51
C VAL A 110 18.22 -8.77 5.79
N GLN A 111 17.97 -7.90 4.81
CA GLN A 111 18.08 -6.44 4.94
C GLN A 111 16.81 -5.78 4.38
N PRO A 112 15.69 -5.83 5.10
CA PRO A 112 14.48 -5.19 4.62
C PRO A 112 14.62 -3.67 4.61
N VAL A 113 13.87 -3.04 3.72
CA VAL A 113 13.76 -1.57 3.68
C VAL A 113 12.75 -1.14 4.75
N LYS A 114 13.15 -0.17 5.57
CA LYS A 114 12.26 0.48 6.53
C LYS A 114 11.98 1.91 6.07
N LEU A 115 10.72 2.21 5.88
CA LEU A 115 10.26 3.50 5.35
C LEU A 115 9.49 4.24 6.44
N PRO A 116 9.91 5.46 6.81
CA PRO A 116 9.18 6.24 7.79
C PRO A 116 7.81 6.65 7.23
N LEU A 117 6.78 6.58 8.07
CA LEU A 117 5.42 6.91 7.68
C LEU A 117 4.97 8.23 8.32
N PHE A 118 4.43 9.12 7.49
CA PHE A 118 3.83 10.39 7.91
C PHE A 118 2.39 10.43 7.40
N VAL A 119 1.53 9.61 8.01
CA VAL A 119 0.15 9.41 7.58
C VAL A 119 -0.78 9.98 8.63
N ASN A 120 -1.68 10.87 8.23
CA ASN A 120 -2.68 11.44 9.13
C ASN A 120 -4.11 11.21 8.67
N SER A 121 -4.32 10.34 7.69
CA SER A 121 -5.64 10.01 7.17
C SER A 121 -5.89 8.50 7.22
N GLN A 122 -7.15 8.12 7.47
CA GLN A 122 -7.53 6.71 7.47
C GLN A 122 -7.32 6.05 6.10
N LEU A 123 -7.67 6.77 5.03
CA LEU A 123 -7.48 6.25 3.67
C LEU A 123 -6.00 6.00 3.35
N GLY A 124 -5.11 6.87 3.85
CA GLY A 124 -3.67 6.67 3.73
C GLY A 124 -3.23 5.40 4.43
N PHE A 125 -3.70 5.15 5.66
CA PHE A 125 -3.37 3.92 6.39
C PHE A 125 -3.93 2.66 5.71
N MET A 126 -5.13 2.73 5.16
CA MET A 126 -5.70 1.61 4.41
C MET A 126 -4.80 1.22 3.24
N ALA A 127 -4.25 2.20 2.54
CA ALA A 127 -3.32 1.95 1.44
C ALA A 127 -1.98 1.40 1.93
N VAL A 128 -1.51 1.83 3.10
CA VAL A 128 -0.30 1.24 3.72
C VAL A 128 -0.52 -0.25 3.97
N TYR A 129 -1.67 -0.64 4.51
CA TYR A 129 -2.00 -2.05 4.72
C TYR A 129 -2.06 -2.82 3.40
N LEU A 130 -2.58 -2.23 2.34
CA LEU A 130 -2.61 -2.86 1.02
C LEU A 130 -1.21 -3.11 0.48
N LEU A 131 -0.29 -2.18 0.67
CA LEU A 131 1.10 -2.38 0.24
C LEU A 131 1.79 -3.45 1.07
N ALA A 132 1.54 -3.50 2.38
CA ALA A 132 2.03 -4.56 3.24
C ALA A 132 1.51 -5.93 2.79
N ASP A 133 0.23 -6.01 2.43
CA ASP A 133 -0.39 -7.22 1.89
C ASP A 133 0.26 -7.63 0.57
N TYR A 134 0.55 -6.66 -0.30
CA TYR A 134 1.24 -6.93 -1.56
C TYR A 134 2.66 -7.44 -1.33
N ASP A 135 3.40 -6.87 -0.37
CA ASP A 135 4.74 -7.35 -0.03
C ASP A 135 4.70 -8.81 0.45
N ASP A 136 3.73 -9.14 1.31
CA ASP A 136 3.51 -10.50 1.76
C ASP A 136 3.16 -11.45 0.60
N LEU A 137 2.27 -11.00 -0.29
CA LEU A 137 1.92 -11.74 -1.51
C LEU A 137 3.16 -11.99 -2.38
N ALA A 138 3.98 -10.96 -2.59
CA ALA A 138 5.20 -11.07 -3.40
C ALA A 138 6.18 -12.08 -2.78
N ARG A 139 6.34 -12.05 -1.45
CA ARG A 139 7.19 -13.04 -0.76
C ARG A 139 6.70 -14.46 -0.97
N ARG A 140 5.39 -14.68 -0.87
CA ARG A 140 4.77 -16.00 -1.09
C ARG A 140 4.92 -16.46 -2.54
N LEU A 141 4.73 -15.57 -3.49
CA LEU A 141 4.89 -15.88 -4.92
C LEU A 141 6.34 -16.25 -5.24
N ILE A 142 7.29 -15.49 -4.71
CA ILE A 142 8.72 -15.78 -4.91
C ILE A 142 9.07 -17.13 -4.30
N LEU A 143 8.55 -17.45 -3.10
CA LEU A 143 8.74 -18.75 -2.46
C LEU A 143 8.14 -19.89 -3.29
N ALA A 144 6.92 -19.73 -3.79
CA ALA A 144 6.26 -20.73 -4.62
C ALA A 144 7.03 -20.98 -5.91
N HIS A 145 7.58 -19.96 -6.53
CA HIS A 145 8.41 -20.09 -7.71
C HIS A 145 9.74 -20.76 -7.39
N HIS A 146 10.39 -20.34 -6.31
CA HIS A 146 11.67 -20.90 -5.89
C HIS A 146 11.57 -22.40 -5.57
N THR A 147 10.43 -22.85 -5.07
CA THR A 147 10.16 -24.24 -4.74
C THR A 147 9.51 -25.02 -5.88
N ALA A 148 9.48 -24.46 -7.07
CA ALA A 148 8.94 -25.08 -8.29
C ALA A 148 7.44 -25.39 -8.25
N LEU A 149 6.67 -24.70 -7.43
CA LEU A 149 5.21 -24.87 -7.36
C LEU A 149 4.47 -24.03 -8.39
N ILE A 150 5.08 -22.94 -8.86
CA ILE A 150 4.58 -22.14 -9.98
C ILE A 150 5.72 -21.85 -10.95
N ASP A 151 5.38 -21.64 -12.21
CA ASP A 151 6.35 -21.27 -13.22
C ASP A 151 6.61 -19.75 -13.22
N ARG A 152 7.62 -19.32 -13.98
CA ARG A 152 8.00 -17.92 -14.07
C ARG A 152 6.90 -17.05 -14.65
N SER A 153 6.19 -17.56 -15.64
CA SER A 153 5.09 -16.83 -16.28
C SER A 153 3.97 -16.52 -15.28
N THR A 154 3.61 -17.50 -14.45
CA THR A 154 2.62 -17.32 -13.40
C THR A 154 3.11 -16.34 -12.33
N LEU A 155 4.36 -16.44 -11.91
CA LEU A 155 4.97 -15.50 -10.97
C LEU A 155 4.84 -14.06 -11.46
N GLU A 156 5.29 -13.81 -12.69
CA GLU A 156 5.28 -12.46 -13.28
C GLU A 156 3.85 -11.94 -13.44
N ARG A 157 2.94 -12.80 -13.91
CA ARG A 157 1.54 -12.41 -14.10
C ARG A 157 0.86 -12.01 -12.80
N TRP A 158 1.02 -12.80 -11.75
CA TRP A 158 0.38 -12.52 -10.47
C TRP A 158 1.00 -11.32 -9.75
N LEU A 159 2.32 -11.17 -9.83
CA LEU A 159 2.99 -9.97 -9.32
C LEU A 159 2.49 -8.70 -10.04
N ASN A 160 2.36 -8.77 -11.36
CA ASN A 160 1.91 -7.63 -12.16
C ASN A 160 0.42 -7.34 -11.91
N ASP A 161 -0.40 -8.35 -11.71
CA ASP A 161 -1.82 -8.16 -11.39
C ASP A 161 -1.99 -7.39 -10.07
N GLY A 162 -1.24 -7.77 -9.05
CA GLY A 162 -1.28 -7.07 -7.76
C GLY A 162 -0.74 -5.64 -7.86
N ALA A 163 0.37 -5.47 -8.55
CA ALA A 163 0.96 -4.15 -8.77
C ALA A 163 0.01 -3.24 -9.56
N HIS A 164 -0.65 -3.78 -10.59
CA HIS A 164 -1.62 -3.03 -11.39
C HIS A 164 -2.80 -2.56 -10.54
N ALA A 165 -3.31 -3.40 -9.66
CA ALA A 165 -4.41 -3.04 -8.78
C ALA A 165 -4.02 -1.83 -7.89
N LEU A 166 -2.83 -1.84 -7.30
CA LEU A 166 -2.35 -0.73 -6.47
C LEU A 166 -2.11 0.53 -7.30
N ARG A 167 -1.47 0.41 -8.46
CA ARG A 167 -1.21 1.56 -9.34
C ARG A 167 -2.50 2.17 -9.88
N SER A 168 -3.50 1.35 -10.14
CA SER A 168 -4.82 1.82 -10.56
C SER A 168 -5.49 2.66 -9.47
N LEU A 169 -5.35 2.26 -8.20
CA LEU A 169 -5.81 3.05 -7.06
C LEU A 169 -5.09 4.40 -7.01
N PHE A 170 -3.76 4.40 -7.14
CA PHE A 170 -2.97 5.62 -7.07
C PHE A 170 -3.26 6.55 -8.25
N SER A 171 -3.45 6.00 -9.45
CA SER A 171 -3.82 6.77 -10.65
C SER A 171 -5.18 7.45 -10.48
N LEU A 172 -6.14 6.76 -9.86
CA LEU A 172 -7.44 7.37 -9.56
C LEU A 172 -7.24 8.58 -8.62
N ALA A 173 -6.45 8.42 -7.56
CA ALA A 173 -6.19 9.49 -6.62
C ALA A 173 -5.50 10.69 -7.25
N GLN A 174 -4.65 10.48 -8.25
CA GLN A 174 -3.97 11.57 -8.97
C GLN A 174 -4.93 12.52 -9.67
N GLN A 175 -6.16 12.09 -9.94
CA GLN A 175 -7.18 12.92 -10.57
C GLN A 175 -7.79 13.93 -9.61
N TYR A 176 -7.62 13.74 -8.31
CA TYR A 176 -8.10 14.70 -7.32
C TYR A 176 -7.27 15.97 -7.37
N ARG A 177 -7.96 17.11 -7.51
CA ARG A 177 -7.34 18.41 -7.54
C ARG A 177 -7.91 19.26 -6.40
N TYR A 178 -7.12 19.39 -5.35
CA TYR A 178 -7.49 20.28 -4.26
C TYR A 178 -7.26 21.73 -4.71
N SER A 179 -8.34 22.48 -4.79
CA SER A 179 -8.31 23.91 -5.05
C SER A 179 -8.71 24.59 -3.74
N GLY A 180 -7.75 24.73 -2.84
CA GLY A 180 -8.10 25.26 -1.56
C GLY A 180 -7.54 26.60 -1.26
#